data_f9f171782a60a1f0fe389f25e104f095
#
_entry.id   f9f171782a60a1f0fe389f25e104f095
#
_cell.length_a   1.000
_cell.length_b   1.000
_cell.length_c   1.000
_cell.angle_alpha   90.00
_cell.angle_beta   90.00
_cell.angle_gamma   90.00
#
_symmetry.space_group_name_H-M   'P 1'
#
loop_
_entity.id
_entity.type
_entity.pdbx_description
1 polymer ?
#
loop_
_entity_poly.entity_id
_entity_poly.type
_entity_poly.pdbx_seq_one_letter_code
_entity_poly.pdbx_strand_id
1 'polypeptide(L)'
;RSAKGVVLTPDGEEFLDYATDILNRIDRMEQSYRDGSHKKRKFSISVPRACYISAALAEFSKRIGSADVEIYYKETNSKKTINKVLTNEYKLGIIRYSESHDKYFKSMLEEKGLSYEIVAEFSYMLIMSKDHPLANKPNITYDDLAPYIEIAHADPYVPSLSMSKVFREELPDNIGRRIFVFERASQFDLLSQNPETFMWVSPAPQSLLERYNLVLKKCADNKKVYKDVLIYKNGYKLSKLDRQFITELCESKRKHI
;
A
#
# COMPACT_ATOMS: atom_id res chain seq x y z
N ARG A 1 -30.30 -26.79 -10.77
CA ARG A 1 -30.34 -26.74 -9.29
C ARG A 1 -29.67 -28.01 -8.78
N SER A 2 -28.45 -27.93 -8.29
CA SER A 2 -27.78 -29.07 -7.67
C SER A 2 -27.94 -28.98 -6.15
N ALA A 3 -27.87 -30.11 -5.45
CA ALA A 3 -27.94 -30.20 -3.99
C ALA A 3 -26.76 -29.49 -3.25
N LYS A 4 -25.84 -28.87 -3.99
CA LYS A 4 -24.63 -28.19 -3.49
C LYS A 4 -24.74 -26.66 -3.39
N GLY A 5 -25.92 -26.07 -3.54
CA GLY A 5 -26.11 -24.62 -3.46
C GLY A 5 -25.91 -23.89 -4.80
N VAL A 6 -26.00 -22.56 -4.77
CA VAL A 6 -25.80 -21.66 -5.92
C VAL A 6 -24.37 -21.12 -5.84
N VAL A 7 -23.62 -21.27 -6.93
CA VAL A 7 -22.29 -20.66 -7.12
C VAL A 7 -22.46 -19.50 -8.08
N LEU A 8 -21.88 -18.33 -7.75
CA LEU A 8 -21.92 -17.17 -8.62
C LEU A 8 -21.02 -17.38 -9.84
N THR A 9 -21.45 -16.82 -10.97
CA THR A 9 -20.57 -16.63 -12.12
C THR A 9 -19.59 -15.48 -11.86
N PRO A 10 -18.49 -15.33 -12.62
CA PRO A 10 -17.59 -14.17 -12.48
C PRO A 10 -18.33 -12.83 -12.57
N ASP A 11 -19.28 -12.68 -13.49
CA ASP A 11 -20.13 -11.49 -13.61
C ASP A 11 -21.07 -11.33 -12.41
N GLY A 12 -21.50 -12.46 -11.82
CA GLY A 12 -22.31 -12.48 -10.61
C GLY A 12 -21.53 -12.04 -9.36
N GLU A 13 -20.25 -12.38 -9.27
CA GLU A 13 -19.35 -11.89 -8.20
C GLU A 13 -19.12 -10.39 -8.34
N GLU A 14 -18.86 -9.91 -9.56
CA GLU A 14 -18.72 -8.48 -9.83
C GLU A 14 -20.00 -7.70 -9.49
N PHE A 15 -21.15 -8.23 -9.88
CA PHE A 15 -22.46 -7.65 -9.53
C PHE A 15 -22.70 -7.62 -8.02
N LEU A 16 -22.33 -8.68 -7.29
CA LEU A 16 -22.47 -8.76 -5.84
C LEU A 16 -21.58 -7.73 -5.14
N ASP A 17 -20.37 -7.51 -5.62
CA ASP A 17 -19.48 -6.47 -5.11
C ASP A 17 -20.09 -5.07 -5.30
N TYR A 18 -20.65 -4.76 -6.47
CA TYR A 18 -21.35 -3.49 -6.70
C TYR A 18 -22.61 -3.35 -5.83
N ALA A 19 -23.39 -4.40 -5.70
CA ALA A 19 -24.61 -4.39 -4.89
C ALA A 19 -24.27 -4.17 -3.40
N THR A 20 -23.26 -4.85 -2.91
CA THR A 20 -22.75 -4.70 -1.53
C THR A 20 -22.23 -3.28 -1.27
N ASP A 21 -21.52 -2.67 -2.22
CA ASP A 21 -21.07 -1.29 -2.13
C ASP A 21 -22.24 -0.30 -2.06
N ILE A 22 -23.30 -0.52 -2.83
CA ILE A 22 -24.51 0.32 -2.80
C ILE A 22 -25.21 0.21 -1.46
N LEU A 23 -25.43 -1.00 -0.95
CA LEU A 23 -26.05 -1.23 0.37
C LEU A 23 -25.24 -0.58 1.50
N ASN A 24 -23.93 -0.77 1.51
CA ASN A 24 -23.06 -0.14 2.49
C ASN A 24 -23.12 1.40 2.46
N ARG A 25 -23.36 2.01 1.28
CA ARG A 25 -23.54 3.46 1.14
C ARG A 25 -24.88 3.92 1.69
N ILE A 26 -25.95 3.16 1.48
CA ILE A 26 -27.28 3.43 2.02
C ILE A 26 -27.21 3.35 3.55
N ASP A 27 -26.65 2.29 4.11
CA ASP A 27 -26.50 2.11 5.56
C ASP A 27 -25.71 3.26 6.21
N ARG A 28 -24.60 3.66 5.59
CA ARG A 28 -23.80 4.82 6.06
C ARG A 28 -24.59 6.13 6.03
N MET A 29 -25.40 6.33 4.99
CA MET A 29 -26.28 7.50 4.88
C MET A 29 -27.33 7.47 5.99
N GLU A 30 -28.03 6.35 6.18
CA GLU A 30 -29.04 6.21 7.23
C GLU A 30 -28.47 6.41 8.64
N GLN A 31 -27.31 5.80 8.94
CA GLN A 31 -26.61 6.00 10.20
C GLN A 31 -26.23 7.47 10.43
N SER A 32 -25.77 8.18 9.37
CA SER A 32 -25.39 9.60 9.49
C SER A 32 -26.60 10.53 9.79
N TYR A 33 -27.83 10.09 9.48
CA TYR A 33 -29.06 10.85 9.74
C TYR A 33 -29.76 10.42 11.04
N ARG A 34 -29.63 9.15 11.46
CA ARG A 34 -30.22 8.65 12.71
C ARG A 34 -29.50 9.15 13.97
N ASP A 35 -28.16 9.23 13.88
CA ASP A 35 -27.35 9.76 14.99
C ASP A 35 -27.33 11.29 14.97
N GLY A 36 -28.39 11.92 15.41
CA GLY A 36 -28.51 13.38 15.63
C GLY A 36 -27.47 13.97 16.60
N SER A 37 -26.43 13.20 16.96
CA SER A 37 -25.32 13.55 17.84
C SER A 37 -24.08 13.91 17.02
N HIS A 38 -23.44 15.00 17.42
CA HIS A 38 -22.13 15.53 17.01
C HIS A 38 -21.43 14.77 15.86
N LYS A 39 -21.44 15.33 14.65
CA LYS A 39 -20.74 14.75 13.49
C LYS A 39 -19.29 14.48 13.85
N LYS A 40 -18.99 13.21 14.19
CA LYS A 40 -17.60 12.76 14.36
C LYS A 40 -16.79 13.17 13.16
N ARG A 41 -15.66 13.79 13.38
CA ARG A 41 -14.74 14.12 12.27
C ARG A 41 -14.21 12.82 11.70
N LYS A 42 -14.24 12.69 10.37
CA LYS A 42 -13.76 11.48 9.70
C LYS A 42 -12.52 11.80 8.88
N PHE A 43 -11.50 10.96 9.04
CA PHE A 43 -10.32 10.93 8.17
C PHE A 43 -10.26 9.57 7.48
N SER A 44 -10.03 9.55 6.17
CA SER A 44 -9.96 8.30 5.43
C SER A 44 -8.91 8.34 4.33
N ILE A 45 -8.02 7.35 4.32
CA ILE A 45 -6.95 7.24 3.33
C ILE A 45 -6.68 5.78 2.97
N SER A 46 -6.51 5.53 1.66
CA SER A 46 -6.06 4.24 1.12
C SER A 46 -4.63 4.38 0.59
N VAL A 47 -3.72 3.46 0.96
CA VAL A 47 -2.28 3.63 0.73
C VAL A 47 -1.62 2.32 0.29
N PRO A 48 -0.42 2.38 -0.34
CA PRO A 48 0.40 1.19 -0.54
C PRO A 48 0.97 0.70 0.81
N ARG A 49 1.38 -0.55 0.84
CA ARG A 49 2.04 -1.14 2.01
C ARG A 49 3.44 -0.53 2.17
N ALA A 50 3.57 0.44 3.06
CA ALA A 50 4.80 1.22 3.26
C ALA A 50 5.04 1.57 4.73
N CYS A 51 6.24 1.26 5.20
CA CYS A 51 6.59 1.46 6.61
C CYS A 51 6.61 2.94 7.01
N TYR A 52 7.10 3.82 6.14
CA TYR A 52 7.13 5.25 6.43
C TYR A 52 5.72 5.87 6.46
N ILE A 53 4.76 5.37 5.66
CA ILE A 53 3.37 5.85 5.68
C ILE A 53 2.67 5.42 6.97
N SER A 54 2.89 4.17 7.41
CA SER A 54 2.33 3.72 8.68
C SER A 54 2.96 4.42 9.89
N ALA A 55 4.24 4.79 9.81
CA ALA A 55 4.89 5.61 10.82
C ALA A 55 4.28 7.03 10.88
N ALA A 56 4.01 7.64 9.72
CA ALA A 56 3.29 8.91 9.64
C ALA A 56 1.89 8.82 10.28
N LEU A 57 1.16 7.72 10.04
CA LEU A 57 -0.15 7.51 10.67
C LEU A 57 -0.04 7.42 12.19
N ALA A 58 0.98 6.73 12.70
CA ALA A 58 1.21 6.62 14.12
C ALA A 58 1.46 8.00 14.77
N GLU A 59 2.30 8.84 14.17
CA GLU A 59 2.54 10.21 14.65
C GLU A 59 1.28 11.09 14.52
N PHE A 60 0.58 11.00 13.40
CA PHE A 60 -0.70 11.70 13.21
C PHE A 60 -1.71 11.33 14.31
N SER A 61 -1.83 10.04 14.66
CA SER A 61 -2.76 9.59 15.69
C SER A 61 -2.49 10.21 17.07
N LYS A 62 -1.24 10.49 17.42
CA LYS A 62 -0.86 11.15 18.67
C LYS A 62 -1.29 12.63 18.72
N ARG A 63 -1.46 13.27 17.56
CA ARG A 63 -1.78 14.70 17.44
C ARG A 63 -3.26 15.01 17.25
N ILE A 64 -4.13 14.01 17.21
CA ILE A 64 -5.57 14.20 16.99
C ILE A 64 -6.24 14.91 18.18
N GLY A 65 -5.69 14.76 19.38
CA GLY A 65 -6.25 15.32 20.61
C GLY A 65 -7.51 14.58 21.10
N SER A 66 -8.31 15.24 21.94
CA SER A 66 -9.50 14.66 22.60
C SER A 66 -10.81 14.75 21.78
N ALA A 67 -10.74 15.18 20.52
CA ALA A 67 -11.94 15.33 19.70
C ALA A 67 -12.41 13.98 19.14
N ASP A 68 -13.72 13.80 19.02
CA ASP A 68 -14.33 12.62 18.40
C ASP A 68 -13.91 12.52 16.92
N VAL A 69 -13.06 11.55 16.61
CA VAL A 69 -12.53 11.30 15.26
C VAL A 69 -12.58 9.82 14.95
N GLU A 70 -13.02 9.49 13.75
CA GLU A 70 -12.89 8.15 13.17
C GLU A 70 -11.84 8.18 12.07
N ILE A 71 -10.87 7.22 12.13
CA ILE A 71 -9.80 7.08 11.16
C ILE A 71 -9.97 5.77 10.41
N TYR A 72 -10.07 5.87 9.10
CA TYR A 72 -10.12 4.72 8.18
C TYR A 72 -8.82 4.69 7.38
N TYR A 73 -8.00 3.68 7.65
CA TYR A 73 -6.72 3.45 6.98
C TYR A 73 -6.72 2.10 6.31
N LYS A 74 -6.50 2.06 5.00
CA LYS A 74 -6.50 0.82 4.21
C LYS A 74 -5.21 0.68 3.42
N GLU A 75 -4.47 -0.39 3.66
CA GLU A 75 -3.33 -0.77 2.81
C GLU A 75 -3.80 -1.65 1.66
N THR A 76 -3.47 -1.27 0.42
CA THR A 76 -3.86 -2.01 -0.78
C THR A 76 -3.03 -1.57 -2.00
N ASN A 77 -3.30 -2.14 -3.19
CA ASN A 77 -2.62 -1.77 -4.42
C ASN A 77 -3.19 -0.48 -5.07
N SER A 78 -2.46 0.06 -6.03
CA SER A 78 -2.80 1.34 -6.67
C SER A 78 -4.14 1.32 -7.40
N LYS A 79 -4.52 0.22 -8.09
CA LYS A 79 -5.82 0.08 -8.77
C LYS A 79 -6.98 0.21 -7.79
N LYS A 80 -6.91 -0.55 -6.69
CA LYS A 80 -7.94 -0.53 -5.64
C LYS A 80 -8.01 0.84 -4.96
N THR A 81 -6.86 1.49 -4.71
CA THR A 81 -6.80 2.84 -4.13
C THR A 81 -7.48 3.87 -5.03
N ILE A 82 -7.18 3.87 -6.33
CA ILE A 82 -7.82 4.78 -7.30
C ILE A 82 -9.34 4.59 -7.28
N ASN A 83 -9.81 3.35 -7.36
CA ASN A 83 -11.25 3.06 -7.34
C ASN A 83 -11.92 3.56 -6.06
N LYS A 84 -11.28 3.34 -4.89
CA LYS A 84 -11.80 3.79 -3.59
C LYS A 84 -11.91 5.32 -3.49
N VAL A 85 -11.00 6.06 -4.08
CA VAL A 85 -11.08 7.53 -4.16
C VAL A 85 -12.16 7.97 -5.13
N LEU A 86 -12.25 7.34 -6.30
CA LEU A 86 -13.30 7.63 -7.30
C LEU A 86 -14.71 7.37 -6.78
N THR A 87 -14.90 6.32 -6.00
CA THR A 87 -16.19 5.95 -5.40
C THR A 87 -16.51 6.74 -4.11
N ASN A 88 -15.63 7.63 -3.66
CA ASN A 88 -15.73 8.36 -2.37
C ASN A 88 -15.72 7.47 -1.13
N GLU A 89 -15.32 6.22 -1.23
CA GLU A 89 -15.12 5.36 -0.07
C GLU A 89 -13.98 5.90 0.82
N TYR A 90 -12.91 6.38 0.17
CA TYR A 90 -11.81 7.10 0.81
C TYR A 90 -11.65 8.49 0.20
N LYS A 91 -11.32 9.48 1.02
CA LYS A 91 -11.13 10.87 0.56
C LYS A 91 -9.76 11.10 -0.04
N LEU A 92 -8.76 10.47 0.54
CA LEU A 92 -7.37 10.50 0.08
C LEU A 92 -6.92 9.11 -0.37
N GLY A 93 -5.97 9.08 -1.27
CA GLY A 93 -5.25 7.89 -1.66
C GLY A 93 -3.77 8.17 -1.83
N ILE A 94 -2.91 7.18 -1.58
CA ILE A 94 -1.54 7.19 -2.05
C ILE A 94 -1.39 5.99 -2.97
N ILE A 95 -0.95 6.23 -4.19
CA ILE A 95 -0.66 5.18 -5.17
C ILE A 95 0.83 5.04 -5.38
N ARG A 96 1.29 3.83 -5.66
CA ARG A 96 2.68 3.51 -5.98
C ARG A 96 2.78 2.94 -7.38
N TYR A 97 3.74 3.43 -8.15
CA TYR A 97 4.06 2.90 -9.47
C TYR A 97 5.54 3.13 -9.81
N SER A 98 6.07 2.31 -10.72
CA SER A 98 7.41 2.52 -11.28
C SER A 98 7.44 3.80 -12.13
N GLU A 99 8.53 4.54 -12.06
CA GLU A 99 8.75 5.75 -12.85
C GLU A 99 8.55 5.53 -14.36
N SER A 100 8.83 4.33 -14.85
CA SER A 100 8.56 3.95 -16.25
C SER A 100 7.10 4.14 -16.68
N HIS A 101 6.17 4.15 -15.73
CA HIS A 101 4.73 4.31 -15.96
C HIS A 101 4.20 5.72 -15.61
N ASP A 102 5.09 6.68 -15.30
CA ASP A 102 4.71 8.02 -14.81
C ASP A 102 3.73 8.74 -15.76
N LYS A 103 4.06 8.74 -17.06
CA LYS A 103 3.22 9.37 -18.09
C LYS A 103 1.82 8.75 -18.15
N TYR A 104 1.73 7.42 -18.08
CA TYR A 104 0.44 6.71 -18.11
C TYR A 104 -0.40 7.08 -16.88
N PHE A 105 0.18 7.02 -15.68
CA PHE A 105 -0.57 7.32 -14.46
C PHE A 105 -1.04 8.77 -14.43
N LYS A 106 -0.22 9.73 -14.82
CA LYS A 106 -0.61 11.15 -14.88
C LYS A 106 -1.80 11.36 -15.82
N SER A 107 -1.72 10.88 -17.08
CA SER A 107 -2.83 11.01 -18.03
C SER A 107 -4.11 10.36 -17.51
N MET A 108 -4.01 9.15 -16.95
CA MET A 108 -5.16 8.42 -16.41
C MET A 108 -5.80 9.14 -15.21
N LEU A 109 -4.99 9.74 -14.31
CA LEU A 109 -5.49 10.48 -13.16
C LEU A 109 -6.22 11.76 -13.62
N GLU A 110 -5.68 12.47 -14.60
CA GLU A 110 -6.29 13.66 -15.20
C GLU A 110 -7.64 13.33 -15.86
N GLU A 111 -7.69 12.27 -16.70
CA GLU A 111 -8.92 11.79 -17.35
C GLU A 111 -10.00 11.41 -16.33
N LYS A 112 -9.60 10.85 -15.18
CA LYS A 112 -10.53 10.46 -14.12
C LYS A 112 -10.90 11.60 -13.17
N GLY A 113 -10.42 12.83 -13.41
CA GLY A 113 -10.72 13.98 -12.57
C GLY A 113 -10.11 13.88 -11.17
N LEU A 114 -8.90 13.34 -11.07
CA LEU A 114 -8.14 13.26 -9.82
C LEU A 114 -6.98 14.25 -9.84
N SER A 115 -6.85 15.01 -8.77
CA SER A 115 -5.65 15.79 -8.45
C SER A 115 -4.58 14.87 -7.88
N TYR A 116 -3.31 15.18 -8.16
CA TYR A 116 -2.19 14.37 -7.68
C TYR A 116 -0.98 15.23 -7.29
N GLU A 117 -0.25 14.76 -6.29
CA GLU A 117 0.99 15.37 -5.78
C GLU A 117 2.02 14.29 -5.47
N ILE A 118 3.28 14.50 -5.91
CA ILE A 118 4.36 13.53 -5.61
C ILE A 118 4.69 13.60 -4.12
N VAL A 119 4.58 12.46 -3.45
CA VAL A 119 4.96 12.28 -2.05
C VAL A 119 6.44 11.91 -1.93
N ALA A 120 6.87 10.87 -2.63
CA ALA A 120 8.22 10.33 -2.54
C ALA A 120 8.66 9.66 -3.83
N GLU A 121 9.98 9.65 -4.05
CA GLU A 121 10.65 8.85 -5.07
C GLU A 121 11.76 8.04 -4.37
N PHE A 122 11.85 6.75 -4.66
CA PHE A 122 12.83 5.85 -4.03
C PHE A 122 13.05 4.58 -4.86
N SER A 123 14.14 3.90 -4.59
CA SER A 123 14.33 2.51 -5.05
C SER A 123 14.01 1.55 -3.91
N TYR A 124 13.44 0.39 -4.24
CA TYR A 124 13.25 -0.66 -3.24
C TYR A 124 14.58 -1.11 -2.67
N MET A 125 14.55 -1.44 -1.38
CA MET A 125 15.62 -2.06 -0.63
C MET A 125 15.21 -3.50 -0.26
N LEU A 126 16.20 -4.33 -0.01
CA LEU A 126 16.00 -5.64 0.57
C LEU A 126 15.85 -5.51 2.08
N ILE A 127 14.81 -6.12 2.64
CA ILE A 127 14.66 -6.31 4.08
C ILE A 127 14.79 -7.79 4.38
N MET A 128 15.56 -8.13 5.41
CA MET A 128 15.83 -9.49 5.84
C MET A 128 16.19 -9.53 7.33
N SER A 129 16.21 -10.71 7.94
CA SER A 129 16.74 -10.90 9.29
C SER A 129 18.19 -10.44 9.36
N LYS A 130 18.65 -9.94 10.52
CA LYS A 130 20.09 -9.73 10.80
C LYS A 130 20.89 -11.03 10.75
N ASP A 131 20.21 -12.16 10.96
CA ASP A 131 20.80 -13.50 10.90
C ASP A 131 20.80 -14.11 9.48
N HIS A 132 20.27 -13.37 8.47
CA HIS A 132 20.28 -13.82 7.08
C HIS A 132 21.72 -13.89 6.56
N PRO A 133 22.11 -14.94 5.78
CA PRO A 133 23.47 -15.08 5.27
C PRO A 133 23.99 -13.88 4.48
N LEU A 134 23.10 -13.13 3.82
CA LEU A 134 23.46 -11.90 3.07
C LEU A 134 23.46 -10.63 3.94
N ALA A 135 23.05 -10.68 5.20
CA ALA A 135 22.93 -9.48 6.03
C ALA A 135 24.22 -8.67 6.15
N ASN A 136 25.37 -9.36 6.17
CA ASN A 136 26.69 -8.73 6.27
C ASN A 136 27.39 -8.56 4.91
N LYS A 137 26.78 -9.00 3.81
CA LYS A 137 27.37 -8.86 2.47
C LYS A 137 27.34 -7.39 2.04
N PRO A 138 28.46 -6.79 1.60
CA PRO A 138 28.50 -5.37 1.23
C PRO A 138 27.74 -5.06 -0.05
N ASN A 139 27.85 -5.94 -1.07
CA ASN A 139 27.21 -5.79 -2.37
C ASN A 139 26.37 -7.02 -2.68
N ILE A 140 25.06 -6.90 -2.63
CA ILE A 140 24.12 -7.96 -2.98
C ILE A 140 23.69 -7.75 -4.42
N THR A 141 23.71 -8.83 -5.22
CA THR A 141 23.23 -8.89 -6.61
C THR A 141 21.96 -9.73 -6.72
N TYR A 142 21.31 -9.74 -7.88
CA TYR A 142 20.16 -10.63 -8.11
C TYR A 142 20.54 -12.10 -8.01
N ASP A 143 21.72 -12.50 -8.47
CA ASP A 143 22.19 -13.88 -8.41
C ASP A 143 22.39 -14.37 -6.97
N ASP A 144 22.79 -13.49 -6.06
CA ASP A 144 22.92 -13.81 -4.65
C ASP A 144 21.58 -14.17 -3.99
N LEU A 145 20.46 -13.64 -4.52
CA LEU A 145 19.12 -13.86 -3.98
C LEU A 145 18.52 -15.20 -4.43
N ALA A 146 19.00 -15.78 -5.52
CA ALA A 146 18.42 -16.99 -6.12
C ALA A 146 18.26 -18.19 -5.17
N PRO A 147 19.17 -18.45 -4.20
CA PRO A 147 19.03 -19.56 -3.25
C PRO A 147 17.96 -19.33 -2.16
N TYR A 148 17.49 -18.09 -1.97
CA TYR A 148 16.66 -17.70 -0.84
C TYR A 148 15.18 -17.62 -1.21
N ILE A 149 14.33 -17.37 -0.20
CA ILE A 149 12.88 -17.31 -0.33
C ILE A 149 12.45 -15.85 -0.37
N GLU A 150 11.85 -15.41 -1.47
CA GLU A 150 11.26 -14.10 -1.57
C GLU A 150 9.86 -14.07 -0.94
N ILE A 151 9.62 -13.13 -0.04
CA ILE A 151 8.27 -12.76 0.40
C ILE A 151 7.77 -11.67 -0.53
N ALA A 152 6.64 -11.88 -1.17
CA ALA A 152 6.05 -10.94 -2.11
C ALA A 152 4.58 -10.70 -1.81
N HIS A 153 4.05 -9.51 -2.18
CA HIS A 153 2.62 -9.28 -2.11
C HIS A 153 1.89 -9.98 -3.25
N ALA A 154 0.74 -10.60 -2.92
CA ALA A 154 -0.03 -11.39 -3.87
C ALA A 154 -0.82 -10.57 -4.90
N ASP A 155 -0.93 -9.26 -4.72
CA ASP A 155 -1.75 -8.36 -5.54
C ASP A 155 -0.98 -7.16 -6.13
N PRO A 156 0.16 -7.37 -6.81
CA PRO A 156 0.85 -6.29 -7.51
C PRO A 156 -0.04 -5.75 -8.64
N TYR A 157 0.17 -4.48 -9.01
CA TYR A 157 -0.58 -3.87 -10.11
C TYR A 157 0.31 -3.04 -11.01
N VAL A 158 0.33 -3.41 -12.28
CA VAL A 158 0.92 -2.62 -13.36
C VAL A 158 -0.16 -2.38 -14.42
N PRO A 159 -0.34 -1.14 -14.90
CA PRO A 159 -1.36 -0.82 -15.88
C PRO A 159 -1.26 -1.66 -17.16
N SER A 160 -2.41 -2.03 -17.71
CA SER A 160 -2.52 -2.73 -18.99
C SER A 160 -1.87 -4.12 -19.05
N LEU A 161 -1.36 -4.63 -17.93
CA LEU A 161 -0.78 -5.96 -17.86
C LEU A 161 -1.72 -6.95 -17.16
N SER A 162 -1.75 -8.17 -17.69
CA SER A 162 -2.34 -9.29 -16.97
C SER A 162 -1.50 -9.66 -15.75
N MET A 163 -2.09 -10.28 -14.72
CA MET A 163 -1.38 -10.68 -13.50
C MET A 163 -0.11 -11.49 -13.79
N SER A 164 -0.14 -12.41 -14.77
CA SER A 164 1.03 -13.20 -15.17
C SER A 164 2.18 -12.35 -15.74
N LYS A 165 1.85 -11.27 -16.46
CA LYS A 165 2.85 -10.32 -16.98
C LYS A 165 3.36 -9.40 -15.88
N VAL A 166 2.47 -8.95 -14.97
CA VAL A 166 2.85 -8.14 -13.81
C VAL A 166 3.88 -8.87 -12.95
N PHE A 167 3.66 -10.15 -12.67
CA PHE A 167 4.63 -10.94 -11.91
C PHE A 167 5.99 -11.02 -12.58
N ARG A 168 6.04 -11.11 -13.91
CA ARG A 168 7.32 -11.11 -14.67
C ARG A 168 8.02 -9.74 -14.63
N GLU A 169 7.28 -8.64 -14.63
CA GLU A 169 7.90 -7.31 -14.61
C GLU A 169 8.34 -6.87 -13.20
N GLU A 170 7.57 -7.23 -12.18
CA GLU A 170 7.79 -6.77 -10.81
C GLU A 170 8.67 -7.72 -10.00
N LEU A 171 8.69 -9.01 -10.33
CA LEU A 171 9.45 -10.02 -9.59
C LEU A 171 10.63 -10.53 -10.42
N PRO A 172 11.84 -10.64 -9.84
CA PRO A 172 13.01 -11.21 -10.52
C PRO A 172 12.75 -12.66 -10.98
N ASP A 173 13.07 -12.96 -12.24
CA ASP A 173 12.84 -14.29 -12.83
C ASP A 173 13.72 -15.37 -12.23
N ASN A 174 14.86 -15.02 -11.66
CA ASN A 174 15.83 -15.97 -11.07
C ASN A 174 15.47 -16.49 -9.68
N ILE A 175 14.38 -16.02 -9.07
CA ILE A 175 13.91 -16.49 -7.75
C ILE A 175 12.94 -17.65 -7.90
N GLY A 176 13.38 -18.84 -7.54
CA GLY A 176 12.57 -20.06 -7.65
C GLY A 176 11.59 -20.31 -6.50
N ARG A 177 11.80 -19.66 -5.32
CA ARG A 177 10.99 -19.90 -4.11
C ARG A 177 10.34 -18.60 -3.63
N ARG A 178 9.00 -18.58 -3.50
CA ARG A 178 8.23 -17.41 -3.07
C ARG A 178 7.14 -17.76 -2.07
N ILE A 179 6.93 -16.85 -1.11
CA ILE A 179 5.78 -16.83 -0.21
C ILE A 179 4.96 -15.60 -0.56
N PHE A 180 3.73 -15.81 -1.01
CA PHE A 180 2.81 -14.70 -1.30
C PHE A 180 1.99 -14.34 -0.08
N VAL A 181 2.06 -13.07 0.35
CA VAL A 181 1.30 -12.53 1.47
C VAL A 181 0.31 -11.47 1.00
N PHE A 182 -0.85 -11.44 1.62
CA PHE A 182 -1.86 -10.40 1.38
C PHE A 182 -1.77 -9.30 2.40
N GLU A 183 -1.53 -9.66 3.67
CA GLU A 183 -1.49 -8.73 4.79
C GLU A 183 -0.05 -8.41 5.19
N ARG A 184 0.19 -7.12 5.51
CA ARG A 184 1.53 -6.65 5.85
C ARG A 184 2.06 -7.19 7.18
N ALA A 185 1.19 -7.49 8.14
CA ALA A 185 1.61 -7.93 9.47
C ALA A 185 2.43 -9.22 9.42
N SER A 186 1.96 -10.22 8.68
CA SER A 186 2.61 -11.55 8.58
C SER A 186 4.03 -11.50 7.99
N GLN A 187 4.35 -10.49 7.16
CA GLN A 187 5.68 -10.41 6.53
C GLN A 187 6.80 -10.22 7.56
N PHE A 188 6.55 -9.50 8.64
CA PHE A 188 7.59 -9.22 9.65
C PHE A 188 7.89 -10.44 10.50
N ASP A 189 6.88 -11.24 10.84
CA ASP A 189 7.06 -12.50 11.55
C ASP A 189 7.83 -13.50 10.70
N LEU A 190 7.48 -13.63 9.42
CA LEU A 190 8.18 -14.50 8.47
C LEU A 190 9.65 -14.09 8.33
N LEU A 191 9.94 -12.80 8.14
CA LEU A 191 11.29 -12.27 8.02
C LEU A 191 12.11 -12.47 9.29
N SER A 192 11.50 -12.32 10.46
CA SER A 192 12.19 -12.45 11.75
C SER A 192 12.50 -13.90 12.11
N GLN A 193 11.59 -14.85 11.80
CA GLN A 193 11.66 -16.22 12.24
C GLN A 193 12.34 -17.14 11.22
N ASN A 194 12.35 -16.77 9.95
CA ASN A 194 13.03 -17.54 8.91
C ASN A 194 14.18 -16.75 8.28
N PRO A 195 15.44 -16.99 8.67
CA PRO A 195 16.60 -16.25 8.17
C PRO A 195 16.92 -16.53 6.70
N GLU A 196 16.24 -17.45 6.02
CA GLU A 196 16.37 -17.64 4.57
C GLU A 196 15.43 -16.77 3.75
N THR A 197 14.66 -15.88 4.39
CA THR A 197 13.67 -15.05 3.71
C THR A 197 14.14 -13.61 3.53
N PHE A 198 13.76 -13.02 2.42
CA PHE A 198 13.92 -11.58 2.14
C PHE A 198 12.69 -11.00 1.46
N MET A 199 12.58 -9.69 1.44
CA MET A 199 11.50 -8.98 0.75
C MET A 199 11.98 -7.65 0.18
N TRP A 200 11.39 -7.20 -0.93
CA TRP A 200 11.57 -5.86 -1.47
C TRP A 200 10.62 -4.87 -0.79
N VAL A 201 11.18 -3.82 -0.20
CA VAL A 201 10.39 -2.81 0.53
C VAL A 201 10.85 -1.39 0.20
N SER A 202 9.94 -0.43 0.35
CA SER A 202 10.36 0.98 0.48
C SER A 202 11.19 1.17 1.75
N PRO A 203 12.01 2.22 1.86
CA PRO A 203 12.75 2.51 3.07
C PRO A 203 11.87 2.43 4.33
N ALA A 204 12.42 1.91 5.41
CA ALA A 204 11.69 1.60 6.65
C ALA A 204 12.34 2.29 7.85
N PRO A 205 11.55 2.70 8.88
CA PRO A 205 12.06 3.26 10.10
C PRO A 205 13.01 2.32 10.87
N GLN A 206 14.07 2.87 11.42
CA GLN A 206 15.04 2.12 12.22
C GLN A 206 14.39 1.40 13.43
N SER A 207 13.40 2.03 14.06
CA SER A 207 12.65 1.45 15.18
C SER A 207 11.87 0.17 14.80
N LEU A 208 11.42 0.05 13.53
CA LEU A 208 10.80 -1.16 13.03
C LEU A 208 11.85 -2.26 12.82
N LEU A 209 13.00 -1.91 12.24
CA LEU A 209 14.10 -2.86 12.02
C LEU A 209 14.59 -3.45 13.33
N GLU A 210 14.76 -2.62 14.35
CA GLU A 210 15.17 -3.05 15.69
C GLU A 210 14.13 -3.97 16.34
N ARG A 211 12.84 -3.60 16.26
CA ARG A 211 11.75 -4.39 16.85
C ARG A 211 11.71 -5.83 16.34
N TYR A 212 11.98 -6.03 15.05
CA TYR A 212 11.89 -7.33 14.40
C TYR A 212 13.24 -7.98 14.11
N ASN A 213 14.33 -7.45 14.64
CA ASN A 213 15.72 -7.91 14.37
C ASN A 213 16.03 -7.98 12.87
N LEU A 214 15.67 -6.94 12.11
CA LEU A 214 15.83 -6.87 10.67
C LEU A 214 16.91 -5.88 10.26
N VAL A 215 17.35 -6.00 9.00
CA VAL A 215 18.28 -5.08 8.36
C VAL A 215 17.80 -4.72 6.96
N LEU A 216 18.09 -3.48 6.53
CA LEU A 216 17.91 -3.04 5.16
C LEU A 216 19.22 -3.09 4.39
N LYS A 217 19.17 -3.63 3.17
CA LYS A 217 20.31 -3.72 2.26
C LYS A 217 19.94 -3.19 0.89
N LYS A 218 20.90 -2.59 0.20
CA LYS A 218 20.75 -2.24 -1.22
C LYS A 218 21.10 -3.45 -2.08
N CYS A 219 20.38 -3.63 -3.20
CA CYS A 219 20.78 -4.54 -4.26
C CYS A 219 21.45 -3.73 -5.36
N ALA A 220 22.66 -4.11 -5.75
CA ALA A 220 23.45 -3.38 -6.72
C ALA A 220 22.79 -3.31 -8.12
N ASP A 221 22.07 -4.36 -8.49
CA ASP A 221 21.40 -4.49 -9.78
C ASP A 221 20.05 -3.78 -9.85
N ASN A 222 19.46 -3.42 -8.70
CA ASN A 222 18.17 -2.74 -8.69
C ASN A 222 18.30 -1.27 -9.09
N LYS A 223 17.89 -0.96 -10.33
CA LYS A 223 17.85 0.41 -10.88
C LYS A 223 16.43 0.99 -10.97
N LYS A 224 15.41 0.21 -10.57
CA LYS A 224 14.02 0.68 -10.65
C LYS A 224 13.75 1.77 -9.60
N VAL A 225 13.14 2.85 -10.06
CA VAL A 225 12.67 3.95 -9.22
C VAL A 225 11.15 3.86 -9.13
N TYR A 226 10.62 4.02 -7.95
CA TYR A 226 9.18 4.05 -7.66
C TYR A 226 8.76 5.42 -7.15
N LYS A 227 7.54 5.80 -7.48
CA LYS A 227 6.90 7.03 -7.03
C LYS A 227 5.70 6.69 -6.16
N ASP A 228 5.62 7.34 -4.99
CA ASP A 228 4.40 7.41 -4.19
C ASP A 228 3.74 8.76 -4.47
N VAL A 229 2.47 8.73 -4.84
CA VAL A 229 1.71 9.90 -5.29
C VAL A 229 0.42 9.98 -4.51
N LEU A 230 0.21 11.10 -3.81
CA LEU A 230 -1.05 11.44 -3.17
C LEU A 230 -2.08 11.78 -4.24
N ILE A 231 -3.29 11.23 -4.09
CA ILE A 231 -4.43 11.48 -5.00
C ILE A 231 -5.69 11.82 -4.23
N TYR A 232 -6.50 12.70 -4.79
CA TYR A 232 -7.84 13.05 -4.31
C TYR A 232 -8.68 13.62 -5.46
N LYS A 233 -10.01 13.67 -5.30
CA LYS A 233 -10.88 14.20 -6.38
C LYS A 233 -10.63 15.68 -6.63
N ASN A 234 -10.70 16.08 -7.91
CA ASN A 234 -10.71 17.47 -8.29
C ASN A 234 -11.83 18.23 -7.54
N GLY A 235 -11.49 19.41 -7.04
CA GLY A 235 -12.42 20.21 -6.25
C GLY A 235 -12.59 19.77 -4.79
N TYR A 236 -11.99 18.65 -4.36
CA TYR A 236 -11.99 18.30 -2.94
C TYR A 236 -11.13 19.26 -2.13
N LYS A 237 -11.74 19.89 -1.13
CA LYS A 237 -11.05 20.79 -0.21
C LYS A 237 -10.49 19.98 0.97
N LEU A 238 -9.18 19.91 1.06
CA LEU A 238 -8.48 19.23 2.14
C LEU A 238 -8.94 19.75 3.51
N SER A 239 -9.42 18.86 4.36
CA SER A 239 -9.80 19.13 5.73
C SER A 239 -8.59 19.45 6.61
N LYS A 240 -8.82 19.90 7.85
CA LYS A 240 -7.73 20.08 8.82
C LYS A 240 -7.00 18.77 9.11
N LEU A 241 -7.73 17.67 9.21
CA LEU A 241 -7.13 16.33 9.45
C LEU A 241 -6.28 15.86 8.27
N ASP A 242 -6.75 16.10 7.03
CA ASP A 242 -5.98 15.76 5.84
C ASP A 242 -4.63 16.48 5.81
N ARG A 243 -4.64 17.79 6.06
CA ARG A 243 -3.40 18.59 6.10
C ARG A 243 -2.46 18.16 7.23
N GLN A 244 -3.00 17.84 8.41
CA GLN A 244 -2.21 17.32 9.51
C GLN A 244 -1.53 16.00 9.12
N PHE A 245 -2.27 15.06 8.52
CA PHE A 245 -1.69 13.80 8.05
C PHE A 245 -0.62 14.03 6.97
N ILE A 246 -0.88 14.90 5.98
CA ILE A 246 0.10 15.23 4.93
C ILE A 246 1.38 15.81 5.54
N THR A 247 1.28 16.64 6.58
CA THR A 247 2.46 17.16 7.31
C THR A 247 3.26 16.01 7.92
N GLU A 248 2.60 15.10 8.65
CA GLU A 248 3.29 13.94 9.24
C GLU A 248 3.90 13.01 8.17
N LEU A 249 3.21 12.87 7.04
CA LEU A 249 3.71 12.09 5.90
C LEU A 249 5.00 12.70 5.34
N CYS A 250 5.05 14.03 5.18
CA CYS A 250 6.23 14.74 4.72
C CYS A 250 7.39 14.64 5.72
N GLU A 251 7.10 14.73 7.02
CA GLU A 251 8.10 14.56 8.07
C GLU A 251 8.66 13.13 8.11
N SER A 252 7.78 12.15 8.04
CA SER A 252 8.16 10.74 8.01
C SER A 252 9.00 10.41 6.77
N LYS A 253 8.62 10.94 5.60
CA LYS A 253 9.42 10.81 4.39
C LYS A 253 10.85 11.32 4.60
N ARG A 254 11.01 12.56 5.09
CA ARG A 254 12.34 13.17 5.30
C ARG A 254 13.24 12.37 6.26
N LYS A 255 12.63 11.62 7.20
CA LYS A 255 13.37 10.81 8.18
C LYS A 255 13.78 9.45 7.64
N HIS A 256 13.08 8.92 6.65
CA HIS A 256 13.20 7.50 6.29
C HIS A 256 13.51 7.25 4.81
N ILE A 257 13.34 8.24 3.93
CA ILE A 257 13.68 8.20 2.52
C ILE A 257 14.75 9.25 2.20
#